data_c65013d771dae2bbf45ad5dc2d20e34b
#
_entry.id   c65013d771dae2bbf45ad5dc2d20e34b
#
_cell.length_a   1.000
_cell.length_b   1.000
_cell.length_c   1.000
_cell.angle_alpha   90.00
_cell.angle_beta   90.00
_cell.angle_gamma   90.00
#
_symmetry.space_group_name_H-M   'P 1'
#
loop_
_entity.id
_entity.type
_entity.pdbx_description
1 polymer ?
#
loop_
_entity_poly.entity_id
_entity_poly.type
_entity_poly.pdbx_seq_one_letter_code
_entity_poly.pdbx_strand_id
1 'polypeptide(L)'
;MKKLVGYITSSLPNNNFTIDLAYSMKDAGVDTLELGIPFSDPVADGPVIEKANLIALNNGFKLKDLFEVSSKIAKDIDTLWMGYMNPFYHYGMEKILQKADEYNIQGTIIPDLPYEMAKDYEDLFNKYNKANISFVAPTDSEERIKTIVKDSKKFIYMVAYAGITGSGQKENLSKIIENVRKYSTTPLYIGFGVDEKTCKEKIIGVDGVIVGSAFVKYIIDD
;
A
#
# COMPACT_ATOMS: atom_id res chain seq x y z
N MET A 1 -7.56 8.29 17.06
CA MET A 1 -6.53 9.08 16.34
C MET A 1 -6.50 8.58 14.90
N LYS A 2 -6.34 9.45 13.92
CA LYS A 2 -6.21 9.07 12.51
C LYS A 2 -4.84 8.41 12.28
N LYS A 3 -4.78 7.41 11.40
CA LYS A 3 -3.56 6.66 11.12
C LYS A 3 -2.83 7.21 9.90
N LEU A 4 -1.49 7.14 9.94
CA LEU A 4 -0.61 7.50 8.83
C LEU A 4 0.12 6.25 8.34
N VAL A 5 -0.08 5.92 7.07
CA VAL A 5 0.68 4.90 6.35
C VAL A 5 1.67 5.60 5.45
N GLY A 6 2.93 5.25 5.55
CA GLY A 6 4.00 5.80 4.71
C GLY A 6 4.52 4.78 3.72
N TYR A 7 4.60 5.15 2.44
CA TYR A 7 5.22 4.32 1.40
C TYR A 7 6.66 4.75 1.14
N ILE A 8 7.55 3.78 1.03
CA ILE A 8 8.92 3.95 0.52
C ILE A 8 9.28 2.81 -0.43
N THR A 9 10.09 3.11 -1.44
CA THR A 9 10.63 2.09 -2.36
C THR A 9 11.80 1.37 -1.70
N SER A 10 11.74 0.03 -1.63
CA SER A 10 12.81 -0.79 -1.05
C SER A 10 14.14 -0.59 -1.79
N SER A 11 15.23 -0.52 -1.02
CA SER A 11 16.60 -0.39 -1.53
C SER A 11 16.86 0.89 -2.34
N LEU A 12 16.12 1.94 -2.09
CA LEU A 12 16.31 3.24 -2.71
C LEU A 12 16.92 4.23 -1.70
N PRO A 13 18.12 4.77 -1.91
CA PRO A 13 19.10 4.37 -2.94
C PRO A 13 19.81 3.04 -2.63
N ASN A 14 19.71 2.53 -1.40
CA ASN A 14 20.28 1.25 -0.94
C ASN A 14 19.56 0.73 0.31
N ASN A 15 19.89 -0.50 0.75
CA ASN A 15 19.24 -1.15 1.90
C ASN A 15 19.42 -0.37 3.22
N ASN A 16 20.62 0.10 3.52
CA ASN A 16 20.90 0.81 4.77
C ASN A 16 20.08 2.10 4.87
N PHE A 17 20.07 2.88 3.80
CA PHE A 17 19.25 4.10 3.76
C PHE A 17 17.75 3.80 3.96
N THR A 18 17.24 2.75 3.31
CA THR A 18 15.83 2.34 3.48
C THR A 18 15.52 1.96 4.93
N ILE A 19 16.43 1.26 5.60
CA ILE A 19 16.30 0.88 7.01
C ILE A 19 16.29 2.15 7.91
N ASP A 20 17.25 3.02 7.75
CA ASP A 20 17.37 4.25 8.55
C ASP A 20 16.16 5.18 8.34
N LEU A 21 15.70 5.30 7.10
CA LEU A 21 14.50 6.06 6.76
C LEU A 21 13.25 5.46 7.41
N ALA A 22 13.08 4.14 7.38
CA ALA A 22 11.94 3.47 8.00
C ALA A 22 11.85 3.76 9.50
N TYR A 23 12.97 3.73 10.22
CA TYR A 23 13.02 4.10 11.65
C TYR A 23 12.75 5.59 11.86
N SER A 24 13.31 6.46 11.03
CA SER A 24 13.05 7.91 11.10
C SER A 24 11.56 8.22 10.89
N MET A 25 10.91 7.54 9.94
CA MET A 25 9.46 7.68 9.69
C MET A 25 8.63 7.19 10.87
N LYS A 26 9.00 6.06 11.47
CA LYS A 26 8.37 5.56 12.70
C LYS A 26 8.47 6.59 13.84
N ASP A 27 9.66 7.11 14.08
CA ASP A 27 9.93 8.11 15.14
C ASP A 27 9.17 9.42 14.88
N ALA A 28 8.94 9.76 13.61
CA ALA A 28 8.12 10.89 13.19
C ALA A 28 6.61 10.64 13.29
N GLY A 29 6.17 9.40 13.64
CA GLY A 29 4.78 9.08 13.89
C GLY A 29 4.06 8.36 12.74
N VAL A 30 4.78 7.75 11.79
CA VAL A 30 4.18 6.82 10.82
C VAL A 30 3.76 5.55 11.56
N ASP A 31 2.48 5.17 11.42
CA ASP A 31 1.89 4.01 12.10
C ASP A 31 2.18 2.69 11.39
N THR A 32 2.16 2.70 10.06
CA THR A 32 2.36 1.52 9.20
C THR A 32 3.23 1.90 8.01
N LEU A 33 4.15 1.04 7.65
CA LEU A 33 5.02 1.21 6.49
C LEU A 33 4.56 0.32 5.33
N GLU A 34 4.38 0.92 4.16
CA GLU A 34 4.31 0.21 2.88
C GLU A 34 5.72 0.14 2.29
N LEU A 35 6.33 -1.03 2.34
CA LEU A 35 7.63 -1.29 1.72
C LEU A 35 7.41 -1.73 0.27
N GLY A 36 7.67 -0.82 -0.67
CA GLY A 36 7.46 -1.02 -2.09
C GLY A 36 8.50 -1.96 -2.71
N ILE A 37 8.03 -2.93 -3.49
CA ILE A 37 8.87 -3.84 -4.27
C ILE A 37 9.11 -3.20 -5.64
N PRO A 38 10.35 -2.80 -5.99
CA PRO A 38 10.65 -2.23 -7.30
C PRO A 38 10.21 -3.13 -8.45
N PHE A 39 9.49 -2.53 -9.40
CA PHE A 39 8.97 -3.23 -10.57
C PHE A 39 9.08 -2.34 -11.82
N SER A 40 9.30 -2.96 -13.00
CA SER A 40 9.54 -2.25 -14.27
C SER A 40 8.27 -1.65 -14.87
N ASP A 41 7.09 -2.23 -14.56
CA ASP A 41 5.82 -1.89 -15.20
C ASP A 41 4.72 -1.55 -14.17
N PRO A 42 4.92 -0.51 -13.34
CA PRO A 42 4.08 -0.21 -12.19
C PRO A 42 2.83 0.57 -12.60
N VAL A 43 1.87 -0.11 -13.23
CA VAL A 43 0.68 0.46 -13.89
C VAL A 43 -0.26 1.31 -13.01
N ALA A 44 -0.17 1.17 -11.68
CA ALA A 44 -0.96 1.95 -10.73
C ALA A 44 -0.18 3.12 -10.11
N ASP A 45 1.13 3.23 -10.38
CA ASP A 45 1.99 4.25 -9.78
C ASP A 45 2.05 5.51 -10.65
N GLY A 46 2.31 6.64 -9.98
CA GLY A 46 2.60 7.89 -10.67
C GLY A 46 4.10 8.05 -10.97
N PRO A 47 4.47 9.08 -11.75
CA PRO A 47 5.83 9.25 -12.31
C PRO A 47 6.94 9.32 -11.23
N VAL A 48 6.64 9.77 -10.03
CA VAL A 48 7.60 9.83 -8.92
C VAL A 48 7.98 8.42 -8.46
N ILE A 49 6.97 7.57 -8.23
CA ILE A 49 7.20 6.18 -7.77
C ILE A 49 7.75 5.33 -8.92
N GLU A 50 7.31 5.54 -10.16
CA GLU A 50 7.91 4.90 -11.35
C GLU A 50 9.40 5.20 -11.46
N LYS A 51 9.80 6.48 -11.32
CA LYS A 51 11.21 6.89 -11.32
C LYS A 51 11.99 6.21 -10.19
N ALA A 52 11.42 6.15 -8.99
CA ALA A 52 12.04 5.49 -7.84
C ALA A 52 12.25 3.99 -8.08
N ASN A 53 11.24 3.30 -8.62
CA ASN A 53 11.34 1.89 -9.00
C ASN A 53 12.47 1.67 -10.02
N LEU A 54 12.53 2.52 -11.05
CA LEU A 54 13.56 2.43 -12.09
C LEU A 54 14.97 2.63 -11.50
N ILE A 55 15.16 3.60 -10.60
CA ILE A 55 16.45 3.84 -9.93
C ILE A 55 16.85 2.61 -9.11
N ALA A 56 15.94 2.08 -8.30
CA ALA A 56 16.23 0.90 -7.48
C ALA A 56 16.60 -0.34 -8.32
N LEU A 57 15.88 -0.56 -9.43
CA LEU A 57 16.17 -1.65 -10.38
C LEU A 57 17.53 -1.46 -11.06
N ASN A 58 17.86 -0.23 -11.50
CA ASN A 58 19.15 0.10 -12.10
C ASN A 58 20.32 -0.04 -11.10
N ASN A 59 20.06 0.20 -9.81
CA ASN A 59 21.01 -0.05 -8.73
C ASN A 59 21.17 -1.54 -8.39
N GLY A 60 20.45 -2.41 -9.12
CA GLY A 60 20.61 -3.87 -9.01
C GLY A 60 19.72 -4.53 -7.96
N PHE A 61 18.63 -3.90 -7.54
CA PHE A 61 17.66 -4.49 -6.62
C PHE A 61 17.32 -5.93 -6.96
N LYS A 62 17.29 -6.78 -5.96
CA LYS A 62 16.81 -8.16 -6.00
C LYS A 62 15.83 -8.40 -4.86
N LEU A 63 14.95 -9.37 -5.00
CA LEU A 63 13.98 -9.69 -3.95
C LEU A 63 14.60 -10.05 -2.59
N LYS A 64 15.84 -10.57 -2.60
CA LYS A 64 16.62 -10.79 -1.36
C LYS A 64 16.87 -9.51 -0.57
N ASP A 65 16.98 -8.37 -1.25
CA ASP A 65 17.23 -7.06 -0.63
C ASP A 65 15.96 -6.60 0.12
N LEU A 66 14.76 -6.86 -0.44
CA LEU A 66 13.51 -6.68 0.28
C LEU A 66 13.49 -7.50 1.59
N PHE A 67 13.90 -8.76 1.52
CA PHE A 67 13.93 -9.65 2.69
C PHE A 67 14.93 -9.17 3.74
N GLU A 68 16.10 -8.71 3.31
CA GLU A 68 17.11 -8.13 4.20
C GLU A 68 16.57 -6.91 4.93
N VAL A 69 16.02 -5.93 4.21
CA VAL A 69 15.39 -4.74 4.80
C VAL A 69 14.28 -5.15 5.76
N SER A 70 13.36 -6.02 5.32
CA SER A 70 12.24 -6.49 6.14
C SER A 70 12.69 -7.14 7.45
N SER A 71 13.74 -7.96 7.42
CA SER A 71 14.29 -8.63 8.60
C SER A 71 14.79 -7.67 9.68
N LYS A 72 15.12 -6.44 9.30
CA LYS A 72 15.61 -5.40 10.21
C LYS A 72 14.48 -4.56 10.77
N ILE A 73 13.50 -4.16 9.93
CA ILE A 73 12.50 -3.16 10.31
C ILE A 73 11.20 -3.75 10.86
N ALA A 74 10.73 -4.89 10.33
CA ALA A 74 9.39 -5.40 10.63
C ALA A 74 9.22 -6.02 12.02
N LYS A 75 10.28 -6.07 12.83
CA LYS A 75 10.21 -6.38 14.27
C LYS A 75 9.57 -5.25 15.06
N ASP A 76 9.84 -4.02 14.63
CA ASP A 76 9.54 -2.80 15.38
C ASP A 76 8.53 -1.90 14.67
N ILE A 77 8.31 -2.12 13.37
CA ILE A 77 7.46 -1.32 12.51
C ILE A 77 6.40 -2.21 11.87
N ASP A 78 5.14 -1.85 12.04
CA ASP A 78 4.03 -2.49 11.33
C ASP A 78 4.23 -2.31 9.81
N THR A 79 4.57 -3.38 9.11
CA THR A 79 5.04 -3.33 7.71
C THR A 79 4.18 -4.21 6.81
N LEU A 80 3.81 -3.67 5.65
CA LEU A 80 3.19 -4.37 4.53
C LEU A 80 4.14 -4.35 3.33
N TRP A 81 4.15 -5.41 2.53
CA TRP A 81 4.77 -5.37 1.21
C TRP A 81 3.80 -4.85 0.18
N MET A 82 4.19 -3.79 -0.54
CA MET A 82 3.45 -3.27 -1.67
C MET A 82 4.17 -3.65 -2.96
N GLY A 83 3.47 -4.31 -3.88
CA GLY A 83 4.04 -4.72 -5.16
C GLY A 83 2.98 -5.22 -6.13
N TYR A 84 3.42 -5.49 -7.35
CA TYR A 84 2.57 -5.99 -8.43
C TYR A 84 2.51 -7.51 -8.45
N MET A 85 1.45 -8.07 -9.05
CA MET A 85 1.22 -9.50 -9.04
C MET A 85 2.36 -10.30 -9.69
N ASN A 86 3.00 -9.79 -10.74
CA ASN A 86 4.04 -10.50 -11.47
C ASN A 86 5.26 -10.89 -10.59
N PRO A 87 5.91 -10.01 -9.81
CA PRO A 87 6.95 -10.40 -8.87
C PRO A 87 6.51 -11.46 -7.86
N PHE A 88 5.31 -11.32 -7.30
CA PHE A 88 4.76 -12.30 -6.35
C PHE A 88 4.50 -13.66 -6.99
N TYR A 89 3.92 -13.66 -8.19
CA TYR A 89 3.64 -14.87 -8.95
C TYR A 89 4.93 -15.60 -9.35
N HIS A 90 5.92 -14.85 -9.87
CA HIS A 90 7.19 -15.42 -10.30
C HIS A 90 7.97 -16.07 -9.16
N TYR A 91 8.01 -15.46 -7.98
CA TYR A 91 8.64 -16.06 -6.80
C TYR A 91 7.82 -17.22 -6.23
N GLY A 92 6.51 -17.19 -6.43
CA GLY A 92 5.51 -18.12 -5.90
C GLY A 92 4.81 -17.54 -4.66
N MET A 93 3.49 -17.34 -4.76
CA MET A 93 2.70 -16.70 -3.71
C MET A 93 2.86 -17.36 -2.34
N GLU A 94 2.85 -18.69 -2.27
CA GLU A 94 3.04 -19.40 -1.00
C GLU A 94 4.43 -19.11 -0.38
N LYS A 95 5.48 -19.09 -1.19
CA LYS A 95 6.83 -18.77 -0.71
C LYS A 95 6.95 -17.33 -0.22
N ILE A 96 6.26 -16.40 -0.88
CA ILE A 96 6.16 -15.00 -0.43
C ILE A 96 5.50 -14.92 0.93
N LEU A 97 4.38 -15.62 1.13
CA LEU A 97 3.67 -15.61 2.41
C LEU A 97 4.46 -16.31 3.53
N GLN A 98 5.23 -17.35 3.21
CA GLN A 98 6.20 -17.95 4.15
C GLN A 98 7.25 -16.93 4.58
N LYS A 99 7.80 -16.17 3.63
CA LYS A 99 8.76 -15.10 3.93
C LYS A 99 8.12 -13.93 4.68
N ALA A 100 6.89 -13.57 4.36
CA ALA A 100 6.12 -12.58 5.12
C ALA A 100 5.94 -12.99 6.58
N ASP A 101 5.70 -14.28 6.82
CA ASP A 101 5.58 -14.81 8.18
C ASP A 101 6.93 -14.83 8.91
N GLU A 102 7.98 -15.32 8.25
CA GLU A 102 9.36 -15.34 8.78
C GLU A 102 9.83 -13.95 9.24
N TYR A 103 9.50 -12.91 8.48
CA TYR A 103 9.93 -11.52 8.76
C TYR A 103 8.88 -10.66 9.47
N ASN A 104 7.79 -11.25 9.97
CA ASN A 104 6.71 -10.51 10.65
C ASN A 104 6.03 -9.43 9.77
N ILE A 105 5.99 -9.61 8.46
CA ILE A 105 5.22 -8.76 7.55
C ILE A 105 3.74 -9.05 7.74
N GLN A 106 2.92 -8.02 7.85
CA GLN A 106 1.52 -8.15 8.23
C GLN A 106 0.59 -8.50 7.04
N GLY A 107 1.09 -8.35 5.82
CA GLY A 107 0.33 -8.66 4.61
C GLY A 107 0.89 -7.98 3.37
N THR A 108 0.08 -7.95 2.34
CA THR A 108 0.45 -7.41 1.03
C THR A 108 -0.59 -6.41 0.51
N ILE A 109 -0.11 -5.49 -0.32
CA ILE A 109 -0.88 -4.53 -1.10
C ILE A 109 -0.54 -4.82 -2.56
N ILE A 110 -1.50 -5.34 -3.34
CA ILE A 110 -1.29 -5.78 -4.73
C ILE A 110 -2.32 -5.07 -5.63
N PRO A 111 -1.97 -3.88 -6.19
CA PRO A 111 -2.95 -3.05 -6.89
C PRO A 111 -3.53 -3.66 -8.17
N ASP A 112 -2.79 -4.55 -8.82
CA ASP A 112 -3.18 -5.26 -10.04
C ASP A 112 -3.78 -6.65 -9.79
N LEU A 113 -4.14 -6.98 -8.53
CA LEU A 113 -4.84 -8.20 -8.17
C LEU A 113 -6.32 -7.89 -7.88
N PRO A 114 -7.23 -8.08 -8.85
CA PRO A 114 -8.66 -7.86 -8.64
C PRO A 114 -9.24 -8.78 -7.56
N TYR A 115 -10.30 -8.32 -6.89
CA TYR A 115 -10.95 -9.06 -5.80
C TYR A 115 -11.29 -10.51 -6.18
N GLU A 116 -11.79 -10.73 -7.39
CA GLU A 116 -12.18 -12.07 -7.88
C GLU A 116 -10.97 -13.02 -7.94
N MET A 117 -9.85 -12.54 -8.45
CA MET A 117 -8.60 -13.33 -8.51
C MET A 117 -7.93 -13.47 -7.14
N ALA A 118 -8.10 -12.49 -6.26
CA ALA A 118 -7.58 -12.55 -4.89
C ALA A 118 -8.21 -13.70 -4.09
N LYS A 119 -9.44 -14.11 -4.41
CA LYS A 119 -10.12 -15.26 -3.82
C LYS A 119 -9.39 -16.59 -4.04
N ASP A 120 -8.67 -16.74 -5.15
CA ASP A 120 -7.89 -17.95 -5.42
C ASP A 120 -6.72 -18.12 -4.44
N TYR A 121 -6.30 -17.05 -3.77
CA TYR A 121 -5.23 -17.02 -2.77
C TYR A 121 -5.74 -16.93 -1.33
N GLU A 122 -7.06 -16.84 -1.10
CA GLU A 122 -7.64 -16.57 0.23
C GLU A 122 -7.21 -17.61 1.27
N ASP A 123 -7.22 -18.88 0.93
CA ASP A 123 -6.80 -19.96 1.81
C ASP A 123 -5.30 -19.85 2.19
N LEU A 124 -4.45 -19.42 1.26
CA LEU A 124 -3.04 -19.18 1.53
C LEU A 124 -2.85 -17.99 2.48
N PHE A 125 -3.52 -16.87 2.24
CA PHE A 125 -3.47 -15.72 3.16
C PHE A 125 -3.99 -16.08 4.55
N ASN A 126 -5.04 -16.88 4.64
CA ASN A 126 -5.58 -17.37 5.90
C ASN A 126 -4.60 -18.31 6.61
N LYS A 127 -3.99 -19.25 5.89
CA LYS A 127 -2.99 -20.21 6.40
C LYS A 127 -1.83 -19.50 7.12
N TYR A 128 -1.35 -18.40 6.56
CA TYR A 128 -0.23 -17.61 7.11
C TYR A 128 -0.69 -16.43 7.97
N ASN A 129 -2.00 -16.28 8.20
CA ASN A 129 -2.58 -15.15 8.94
C ASN A 129 -2.08 -13.78 8.42
N LYS A 130 -2.03 -13.61 7.11
CA LYS A 130 -1.62 -12.37 6.45
C LYS A 130 -2.82 -11.67 5.80
N ALA A 131 -2.77 -10.35 5.77
CA ALA A 131 -3.78 -9.56 5.07
C ALA A 131 -3.41 -9.42 3.58
N ASN A 132 -4.39 -9.57 2.69
CA ASN A 132 -4.34 -8.95 1.37
C ASN A 132 -5.24 -7.72 1.42
N ILE A 133 -4.68 -6.54 1.21
CA ILE A 133 -5.41 -5.29 1.37
C ILE A 133 -6.40 -5.11 0.22
N SER A 134 -7.67 -4.93 0.57
CA SER A 134 -8.75 -4.72 -0.41
C SER A 134 -8.78 -3.27 -0.89
N PHE A 135 -9.02 -3.09 -2.19
CA PHE A 135 -9.15 -1.77 -2.81
C PHE A 135 -10.61 -1.44 -3.11
N VAL A 136 -10.98 -0.17 -2.92
CA VAL A 136 -12.23 0.41 -3.42
C VAL A 136 -11.92 1.70 -4.17
N ALA A 137 -12.66 1.94 -5.24
CA ALA A 137 -12.45 3.07 -6.13
C ALA A 137 -13.75 3.87 -6.35
N PRO A 138 -13.65 5.16 -6.75
CA PRO A 138 -14.82 5.99 -7.07
C PRO A 138 -15.70 5.45 -8.20
N THR A 139 -15.18 4.54 -9.01
CA THR A 139 -15.89 3.88 -10.11
C THR A 139 -16.65 2.63 -9.69
N ASP A 140 -16.46 2.15 -8.44
CA ASP A 140 -17.12 0.95 -7.97
C ASP A 140 -18.61 1.20 -7.65
N SER A 141 -19.46 0.29 -8.10
CA SER A 141 -20.87 0.27 -7.69
C SER A 141 -21.02 -0.11 -6.22
N GLU A 142 -22.15 0.25 -5.61
CA GLU A 142 -22.45 -0.12 -4.21
C GLU A 142 -22.41 -1.65 -4.00
N GLU A 143 -22.93 -2.42 -4.93
CA GLU A 143 -22.89 -3.89 -4.92
C GLU A 143 -21.44 -4.42 -4.92
N ARG A 144 -20.56 -3.81 -5.73
CA ARG A 144 -19.16 -4.19 -5.78
C ARG A 144 -18.45 -3.84 -4.47
N ILE A 145 -18.66 -2.64 -3.94
CA ILE A 145 -18.13 -2.25 -2.64
C ILE A 145 -18.55 -3.23 -1.56
N LYS A 146 -19.85 -3.56 -1.47
CA LYS A 146 -20.39 -4.53 -0.51
C LYS A 146 -19.67 -5.88 -0.61
N THR A 147 -19.40 -6.34 -1.83
CA THR A 147 -18.72 -7.62 -2.07
C THR A 147 -17.26 -7.57 -1.60
N ILE A 148 -16.53 -6.50 -1.96
CA ILE A 148 -15.10 -6.34 -1.63
C ILE A 148 -14.89 -6.19 -0.12
N VAL A 149 -15.70 -5.34 0.55
CA VAL A 149 -15.43 -4.97 1.93
C VAL A 149 -15.85 -6.03 2.95
N LYS A 150 -16.65 -7.01 2.55
CA LYS A 150 -17.16 -8.07 3.42
C LYS A 150 -16.03 -8.87 4.10
N ASP A 151 -14.99 -9.18 3.34
CA ASP A 151 -13.89 -10.04 3.79
C ASP A 151 -12.60 -9.23 4.01
N SER A 152 -12.68 -7.89 3.99
CA SER A 152 -11.51 -7.01 4.14
C SER A 152 -10.88 -7.13 5.51
N LYS A 153 -9.54 -7.23 5.53
CA LYS A 153 -8.72 -7.34 6.73
C LYS A 153 -7.83 -6.11 6.87
N LYS A 154 -7.41 -5.83 8.12
CA LYS A 154 -6.47 -4.77 8.51
C LYS A 154 -7.00 -3.38 8.17
N PHE A 155 -7.09 -3.00 6.89
CA PHE A 155 -7.78 -1.80 6.41
C PHE A 155 -8.24 -1.98 4.96
N ILE A 156 -9.13 -1.10 4.53
CA ILE A 156 -9.58 -0.97 3.15
C ILE A 156 -8.85 0.22 2.54
N TYR A 157 -8.23 0.02 1.39
CA TYR A 157 -7.54 1.06 0.63
C TYR A 157 -8.53 1.76 -0.32
N MET A 158 -8.91 2.99 -0.02
CA MET A 158 -9.70 3.81 -0.94
C MET A 158 -8.78 4.59 -1.86
N VAL A 159 -8.89 4.31 -3.15
CA VAL A 159 -8.14 5.05 -4.18
C VAL A 159 -8.81 6.40 -4.40
N ALA A 160 -8.13 7.50 -4.05
CA ALA A 160 -8.55 8.83 -4.45
C ALA A 160 -8.07 9.06 -5.88
N TYR A 161 -8.97 8.95 -6.85
CA TYR A 161 -8.61 9.13 -8.25
C TYR A 161 -7.95 10.49 -8.50
N ALA A 162 -6.72 10.48 -8.98
CA ALA A 162 -5.91 11.68 -9.22
C ALA A 162 -6.09 12.26 -10.64
N GLY A 163 -7.14 11.88 -11.37
CA GLY A 163 -7.18 12.08 -12.81
C GLY A 163 -8.06 13.22 -13.35
N ILE A 164 -9.01 13.77 -12.59
CA ILE A 164 -9.91 14.82 -13.12
C ILE A 164 -10.19 15.86 -12.03
N THR A 165 -9.75 17.08 -12.23
CA THR A 165 -10.09 18.23 -11.41
C THR A 165 -11.53 18.68 -11.68
N GLY A 166 -12.43 18.59 -10.69
CA GLY A 166 -13.80 19.05 -10.81
C GLY A 166 -14.65 18.81 -9.55
N SER A 167 -15.73 19.56 -9.42
CA SER A 167 -16.66 19.57 -8.26
C SER A 167 -17.33 18.21 -7.98
N GLY A 168 -17.44 17.32 -8.97
CA GLY A 168 -18.02 15.98 -8.80
C GLY A 168 -17.16 14.98 -8.02
N GLN A 169 -15.89 15.28 -7.72
CA GLN A 169 -14.99 14.38 -7.02
C GLN A 169 -15.30 14.26 -5.52
N LYS A 170 -15.68 15.36 -4.86
CA LYS A 170 -16.00 15.36 -3.43
C LYS A 170 -17.26 14.54 -3.12
N GLU A 171 -18.27 14.67 -3.95
CA GLU A 171 -19.53 13.93 -3.82
C GLU A 171 -19.31 12.43 -4.01
N ASN A 172 -18.44 12.03 -4.95
CA ASN A 172 -18.12 10.63 -5.17
C ASN A 172 -17.38 10.00 -3.99
N LEU A 173 -16.40 10.68 -3.38
CA LEU A 173 -15.66 10.14 -2.23
C LEU A 173 -16.58 9.98 -1.01
N SER A 174 -17.45 10.95 -0.72
CA SER A 174 -18.41 10.85 0.39
C SER A 174 -19.34 9.65 0.22
N LYS A 175 -19.85 9.43 -1.00
CA LYS A 175 -20.73 8.29 -1.29
C LYS A 175 -20.01 6.94 -1.11
N ILE A 176 -18.73 6.86 -1.49
CA ILE A 176 -17.95 5.62 -1.27
C ILE A 176 -17.73 5.37 0.21
N ILE A 177 -17.37 6.42 0.96
CA ILE A 177 -17.21 6.33 2.41
C ILE A 177 -18.49 5.81 3.06
N GLU A 178 -19.66 6.38 2.70
CA GLU A 178 -20.97 5.93 3.17
C GLU A 178 -21.22 4.46 2.83
N ASN A 179 -20.99 4.06 1.58
CA ASN A 179 -21.18 2.69 1.14
C ASN A 179 -20.25 1.70 1.87
N VAL A 180 -18.97 2.05 2.06
CA VAL A 180 -18.05 1.21 2.84
C VAL A 180 -18.54 1.06 4.27
N ARG A 181 -18.91 2.18 4.94
CA ARG A 181 -19.40 2.18 6.33
C ARG A 181 -20.70 1.40 6.53
N LYS A 182 -21.54 1.34 5.50
CA LYS A 182 -22.78 0.54 5.51
C LYS A 182 -22.53 -0.96 5.61
N TYR A 183 -21.42 -1.45 5.05
CA TYR A 183 -21.15 -2.88 4.90
C TYR A 183 -19.91 -3.38 5.64
N SER A 184 -19.07 -2.48 6.20
CA SER A 184 -17.87 -2.88 6.92
C SER A 184 -17.51 -1.91 8.04
N THR A 185 -16.95 -2.47 9.12
CA THR A 185 -16.32 -1.73 10.23
C THR A 185 -14.80 -1.70 10.10
N THR A 186 -14.24 -2.37 9.10
CA THR A 186 -12.80 -2.36 8.82
C THR A 186 -12.34 -0.93 8.55
N PRO A 187 -11.22 -0.49 9.14
CA PRO A 187 -10.69 0.86 8.92
C PRO A 187 -10.56 1.19 7.44
N LEU A 188 -10.95 2.41 7.05
CA LEU A 188 -10.87 2.92 5.69
C LEU A 188 -9.77 3.96 5.58
N TYR A 189 -8.76 3.71 4.76
CA TYR A 189 -7.66 4.63 4.52
C TYR A 189 -7.69 5.13 3.08
N ILE A 190 -7.40 6.42 2.90
CA ILE A 190 -7.35 7.04 1.57
C ILE A 190 -5.90 7.19 1.11
N GLY A 191 -5.63 6.73 -0.11
CA GLY A 191 -4.33 6.89 -0.76
C GLY A 191 -4.45 7.55 -2.14
N PHE A 192 -3.32 7.78 -2.77
CA PHE A 192 -3.12 8.52 -4.02
C PHE A 192 -3.39 10.02 -3.94
N GLY A 193 -2.35 10.79 -4.30
CA GLY A 193 -2.41 12.25 -4.32
C GLY A 193 -2.65 12.88 -2.94
N VAL A 194 -2.23 12.20 -1.86
CA VAL A 194 -2.21 12.76 -0.51
C VAL A 194 -0.85 13.40 -0.29
N ASP A 195 -0.85 14.68 0.02
CA ASP A 195 0.32 15.49 0.34
C ASP A 195 0.00 16.49 1.47
N GLU A 196 0.94 17.34 1.83
CA GLU A 196 0.77 18.37 2.88
C GLU A 196 -0.42 19.31 2.62
N LYS A 197 -0.73 19.60 1.34
CA LYS A 197 -1.80 20.55 0.95
C LYS A 197 -3.16 19.88 0.98
N THR A 198 -3.23 18.60 0.61
CA THR A 198 -4.49 17.87 0.39
C THR A 198 -4.90 17.02 1.57
N CYS A 199 -3.97 16.66 2.49
CA CYS A 199 -4.25 15.70 3.55
C CYS A 199 -5.36 16.16 4.51
N LYS A 200 -5.43 17.46 4.86
CA LYS A 200 -6.47 18.00 5.76
C LYS A 200 -7.88 17.81 5.24
N GLU A 201 -8.05 17.87 3.93
CA GLU A 201 -9.33 17.67 3.27
C GLU A 201 -9.63 16.18 3.08
N LYS A 202 -8.65 15.42 2.61
CA LYS A 202 -8.80 13.99 2.32
C LYS A 202 -9.02 13.12 3.55
N ILE A 203 -8.55 13.56 4.73
CA ILE A 203 -8.71 12.79 5.98
C ILE A 203 -10.14 12.81 6.53
N ILE A 204 -11.03 13.60 5.95
CA ILE A 204 -12.42 13.73 6.41
C ILE A 204 -13.20 12.44 6.09
N GLY A 205 -13.82 11.83 7.09
CA GLY A 205 -14.64 10.63 6.94
C GLY A 205 -13.90 9.30 6.89
N VAL A 206 -12.56 9.31 6.76
CA VAL A 206 -11.71 8.10 6.75
C VAL A 206 -10.96 7.94 8.08
N ASP A 207 -10.37 6.76 8.30
CA ASP A 207 -9.63 6.44 9.54
C ASP A 207 -8.14 6.73 9.44
N GLY A 208 -7.62 6.85 8.22
CA GLY A 208 -6.22 7.14 7.98
C GLY A 208 -5.94 7.62 6.56
N VAL A 209 -4.70 7.99 6.34
CA VAL A 209 -4.17 8.41 5.03
C VAL A 209 -2.93 7.61 4.67
N ILE A 210 -2.73 7.41 3.37
CA ILE A 210 -1.57 6.73 2.80
C ILE A 210 -0.82 7.75 1.96
N VAL A 211 0.46 7.95 2.29
CA VAL A 211 1.33 8.96 1.66
C VAL A 211 2.53 8.26 1.05
N GLY A 212 2.70 8.38 -0.25
CA GLY A 212 3.80 7.76 -0.99
C GLY A 212 4.65 8.79 -1.71
N SER A 213 4.14 9.33 -2.81
CA SER A 213 4.90 10.21 -3.71
C SER A 213 5.54 11.41 -3.01
N ALA A 214 4.90 11.95 -1.95
CA ALA A 214 5.46 13.06 -1.18
C ALA A 214 6.77 12.66 -0.48
N PHE A 215 6.81 11.48 0.15
CA PHE A 215 8.04 10.98 0.77
C PHE A 215 9.11 10.59 -0.24
N VAL A 216 8.71 9.83 -1.28
CA VAL A 216 9.64 9.35 -2.30
C VAL A 216 10.29 10.50 -3.08
N LYS A 217 9.57 11.59 -3.30
CA LYS A 217 10.10 12.77 -3.99
C LYS A 217 11.33 13.35 -3.29
N TYR A 218 11.30 13.46 -1.96
CA TYR A 218 12.47 13.94 -1.19
C TYR A 218 13.69 13.01 -1.32
N ILE A 219 13.49 11.72 -1.55
CA ILE A 219 14.59 10.76 -1.70
C ILE A 219 15.27 10.86 -3.07
N ILE A 220 14.50 11.19 -4.12
CA ILE A 220 15.01 11.18 -5.50
C ILE A 220 15.44 12.56 -6.00
N ASP A 221 15.11 13.64 -5.30
CA ASP A 221 15.45 15.02 -5.64
C ASP A 221 16.73 15.51 -4.90
N ASP A 222 17.20 14.77 -3.88
CA ASP A 222 18.49 14.95 -3.18
C ASP A 222 19.60 14.11 -3.85
#